data_63ba6f9a29df06e9002f07fb0534d0a0
#
_entry.id   63ba6f9a29df06e9002f07fb0534d0a0
#
_cell.length_a   1.000
_cell.length_b   1.000
_cell.length_c   1.000
_cell.angle_alpha   90.00
_cell.angle_beta   90.00
_cell.angle_gamma   90.00
#
_symmetry.space_group_name_H-M   'P 1'
#
loop_
_entity.id
_entity.type
_entity.pdbx_description
1 polymer ?
#
loop_
_entity_poly.entity_id
_entity_poly.type
_entity_poly.pdbx_seq_one_letter_code
_entity_poly.pdbx_strand_id
1 'polypeptide(L)'
;MIEITDKLEKILKEELLNWSLSDDGIDRWISRDVSSNIGKIVNDIWDFAEDANHHPDIVAGYKGISVKLLTHDKNAITDKDIDLARKIENLILSLN
;
A
#
# COMPACT_ATOMS: atom_id res chain seq x y z
N MET A 1 12.86 3.32 -13.59
CA MET A 1 11.70 2.46 -13.88
C MET A 1 11.80 1.17 -13.07
N ILE A 2 10.71 0.75 -12.46
CA ILE A 2 10.67 -0.47 -11.65
C ILE A 2 10.48 -1.67 -12.56
N GLU A 3 11.25 -2.72 -12.32
CA GLU A 3 11.12 -3.96 -13.05
C GLU A 3 9.80 -4.65 -12.71
N ILE A 4 9.04 -5.03 -13.73
CA ILE A 4 7.80 -5.79 -13.56
C ILE A 4 8.11 -7.26 -13.79
N THR A 5 8.08 -8.06 -12.74
CA THR A 5 8.22 -9.50 -12.84
C THR A 5 6.86 -10.16 -13.12
N ASP A 6 6.88 -11.37 -13.66
CA ASP A 6 5.64 -12.13 -13.87
C ASP A 6 4.91 -12.39 -12.55
N LYS A 7 5.66 -12.62 -11.48
CA LYS A 7 5.10 -12.80 -10.12
C LYS A 7 4.35 -11.55 -9.67
N LEU A 8 4.97 -10.37 -9.80
CA LEU A 8 4.36 -9.10 -9.41
C LEU A 8 3.10 -8.82 -10.22
N GLU A 9 3.18 -9.00 -11.54
CA GLU A 9 2.05 -8.78 -12.41
C GLU A 9 0.87 -9.66 -12.03
N LYS A 10 1.11 -10.93 -11.74
CA LYS A 10 0.08 -11.87 -11.30
C LYS A 10 -0.56 -11.45 -9.98
N ILE A 11 0.24 -11.04 -9.00
CA ILE A 11 -0.26 -10.59 -7.70
C ILE A 11 -1.16 -9.36 -7.87
N LEU A 12 -0.74 -8.39 -8.68
CA LEU A 12 -1.54 -7.19 -8.92
C LEU A 12 -2.85 -7.50 -9.64
N LYS A 13 -2.85 -8.45 -10.57
CA LYS A 13 -4.05 -8.81 -11.33
C LYS A 13 -5.02 -9.70 -10.56
N GLU A 14 -4.53 -10.56 -9.71
CA GLU A 14 -5.35 -11.62 -9.09
C GLU A 14 -5.63 -11.37 -7.61
N GLU A 15 -4.79 -10.61 -6.92
CA GLU A 15 -4.90 -10.45 -5.46
C GLU A 15 -5.03 -8.99 -5.05
N LEU A 16 -4.11 -8.13 -5.48
CA LEU A 16 -4.07 -6.72 -5.08
C LEU A 16 -4.69 -5.83 -6.15
N LEU A 17 -5.98 -6.05 -6.41
CA LEU A 17 -6.70 -5.46 -7.54
C LEU A 17 -6.83 -3.93 -7.47
N ASN A 18 -6.77 -3.36 -6.27
CA ASN A 18 -6.90 -1.93 -6.05
C ASN A 18 -5.55 -1.21 -5.97
N TRP A 19 -4.47 -1.96 -6.18
CA TRP A 19 -3.13 -1.40 -6.24
C TRP A 19 -2.71 -1.22 -7.68
N SER A 20 -2.03 -0.12 -7.96
CA SER A 20 -1.58 0.22 -9.32
C SER A 20 -0.07 0.37 -9.33
N LEU A 21 0.57 -0.13 -10.39
CA LEU A 21 1.99 0.07 -10.60
C LEU A 21 2.22 1.46 -11.18
N SER A 22 3.19 2.18 -10.60
CA SER A 22 3.66 3.46 -11.10
C SER A 22 5.16 3.39 -11.39
N ASP A 23 5.77 4.49 -11.85
CA ASP A 23 7.20 4.52 -12.16
C ASP A 23 8.08 4.28 -10.93
N ASP A 24 7.57 4.57 -9.75
CA ASP A 24 8.34 4.58 -8.51
C ASP A 24 7.70 3.80 -7.36
N GLY A 25 6.80 2.86 -7.66
CA GLY A 25 6.21 2.04 -6.61
C GLY A 25 4.89 1.41 -7.00
N ILE A 26 4.20 0.85 -6.00
CA ILE A 26 2.80 0.47 -6.13
C ILE A 26 1.95 1.39 -5.25
N ASP A 27 0.81 1.81 -5.79
CA ASP A 27 -0.01 2.84 -5.18
C ASP A 27 -1.40 2.34 -4.86
N ARG A 28 -1.94 2.77 -3.71
CA ARG A 28 -3.31 2.49 -3.28
C ARG A 28 -3.99 3.80 -2.87
N TRP A 29 -5.11 4.09 -3.50
CA TRP A 29 -5.99 5.16 -3.05
C TRP A 29 -7.07 4.58 -2.13
N ILE A 30 -7.17 5.12 -0.93
CA ILE A 30 -8.19 4.74 0.06
C ILE A 30 -9.11 5.95 0.23
N SER A 31 -10.30 5.87 -0.34
CA SER A 31 -11.27 6.96 -0.29
C SER A 31 -11.84 7.15 1.11
N ARG A 32 -12.17 8.39 1.45
CA ARG A 32 -12.95 8.73 2.65
C ARG A 32 -14.25 7.94 2.73
N ASP A 33 -14.80 7.52 1.59
CA ASP A 33 -16.03 6.71 1.56
C ASP A 33 -15.85 5.34 2.20
N VAL A 34 -14.63 4.82 2.25
CA VAL A 34 -14.31 3.56 2.94
C VAL A 34 -14.39 3.76 4.45
N SER A 35 -13.80 4.84 4.96
CA SER A 35 -13.87 5.23 6.35
C SER A 35 -13.55 6.71 6.49
N SER A 36 -14.36 7.42 7.27
CA SER A 36 -14.14 8.84 7.53
C SER A 36 -13.04 9.09 8.57
N ASN A 37 -12.59 8.05 9.28
CA ASN A 37 -11.54 8.21 10.29
C ASN A 37 -10.15 8.06 9.67
N ILE A 38 -9.79 9.05 8.87
CA ILE A 38 -8.53 9.10 8.10
C ILE A 38 -7.31 8.96 9.03
N GLY A 39 -7.31 9.71 10.15
CA GLY A 39 -6.18 9.68 11.07
C GLY A 39 -5.93 8.31 11.67
N LYS A 40 -6.99 7.58 11.99
CA LYS A 40 -6.86 6.22 12.53
C LYS A 40 -6.26 5.26 11.51
N ILE A 41 -6.71 5.36 10.26
CA ILE A 41 -6.19 4.50 9.18
C ILE A 41 -4.70 4.76 8.98
N VAL A 42 -4.29 6.03 8.91
CA VAL A 42 -2.88 6.40 8.77
C VAL A 42 -2.06 5.83 9.94
N ASN A 43 -2.56 5.96 11.16
CA ASN A 43 -1.87 5.44 12.34
C ASN A 43 -1.73 3.92 12.29
N ASP A 44 -2.77 3.21 11.90
CA ASP A 44 -2.74 1.74 11.81
C ASP A 44 -1.74 1.27 10.73
N ILE A 45 -1.72 1.95 9.58
CA ILE A 45 -0.75 1.64 8.52
C ILE A 45 0.67 1.89 9.02
N TRP A 46 0.88 2.99 9.74
CA TRP A 46 2.20 3.33 10.27
C TRP A 46 2.68 2.30 11.29
N ASP A 47 1.78 1.79 12.12
CA ASP A 47 2.10 0.72 13.07
C ASP A 47 2.56 -0.55 12.36
N PHE A 48 1.89 -0.94 11.26
CA PHE A 48 2.34 -2.07 10.43
C PHE A 48 3.73 -1.80 9.86
N ALA A 49 3.98 -0.58 9.40
CA ALA A 49 5.26 -0.18 8.83
C ALA A 49 6.40 -0.26 9.87
N GLU A 50 6.13 0.20 11.08
CA GLU A 50 7.10 0.13 12.17
C GLU A 50 7.42 -1.32 12.54
N ASP A 51 6.39 -2.18 12.62
CA ASP A 51 6.59 -3.59 12.93
C ASP A 51 7.42 -4.30 11.85
N ALA A 52 7.22 -3.94 10.60
CA ALA A 52 7.94 -4.52 9.47
C ALA A 52 9.30 -3.85 9.22
N ASN A 53 9.57 -2.73 9.88
CA ASN A 53 10.71 -1.87 9.59
C ASN A 53 10.80 -1.54 8.09
N HIS A 54 9.63 -1.23 7.49
CA HIS A 54 9.49 -0.94 6.07
C HIS A 54 8.35 0.07 5.90
N HIS A 55 8.68 1.30 5.50
CA HIS A 55 7.76 2.42 5.58
C HIS A 55 7.23 2.85 4.20
N PRO A 56 5.91 3.07 4.07
CA PRO A 56 5.31 3.62 2.87
C PRO A 56 5.43 5.14 2.84
N ASP A 57 5.22 5.71 1.67
CA ASP A 57 4.94 7.13 1.54
C ASP A 57 3.42 7.31 1.64
N ILE A 58 2.97 8.17 2.54
CA ILE A 58 1.55 8.40 2.79
C ILE A 58 1.24 9.87 2.58
N VAL A 59 0.23 10.14 1.77
CA VAL A 59 -0.35 11.48 1.63
C VAL A 59 -1.80 11.38 2.07
N ALA A 60 -2.14 12.07 3.13
CA ALA A 60 -3.49 12.04 3.71
C ALA A 60 -4.15 13.41 3.61
N GLY A 61 -5.43 13.41 3.31
CA GLY A 61 -6.20 14.63 3.23
C GLY A 61 -7.68 14.35 3.49
N TYR A 62 -8.50 15.36 3.31
CA TYR A 62 -9.94 15.26 3.57
C TYR A 62 -10.59 14.15 2.75
N LYS A 63 -10.19 13.99 1.48
CA LYS A 63 -10.83 13.05 0.55
C LYS A 63 -10.39 11.60 0.73
N GLY A 64 -9.27 11.37 1.38
CA GLY A 64 -8.73 10.03 1.57
C GLY A 64 -7.23 9.98 1.73
N ILE A 65 -6.67 8.81 1.48
CA ILE A 65 -5.26 8.52 1.73
C ILE A 65 -4.66 7.90 0.49
N SER A 66 -3.51 8.40 0.06
CA SER A 66 -2.69 7.77 -0.99
C SER A 66 -1.50 7.09 -0.31
N VAL A 67 -1.32 5.82 -0.60
CA VAL A 67 -0.23 5.00 -0.04
C VAL A 67 0.64 4.51 -1.18
N LYS A 68 1.95 4.74 -1.08
CA LYS A 68 2.92 4.24 -2.07
C LYS A 68 3.94 3.36 -1.37
N LEU A 69 4.19 2.20 -1.96
CA LEU A 69 5.16 1.22 -1.45
C LEU A 69 6.28 1.01 -2.46
N LEU A 70 7.50 1.00 -1.93
CA LEU A 70 8.71 0.74 -2.70
C LEU A 70 9.81 0.31 -1.74
N THR A 71 10.64 -0.64 -2.13
CA THR A 71 11.85 -0.96 -1.39
C THR A 71 12.98 -0.08 -1.96
N HIS A 72 13.24 1.05 -1.28
CA HIS A 72 14.09 2.13 -1.81
C HIS A 72 15.52 1.71 -2.10
N ASP A 73 16.14 0.92 -1.20
CA ASP A 73 17.51 0.47 -1.37
C ASP A 73 17.70 -0.48 -2.55
N LYS A 74 16.61 -1.13 -2.99
CA LYS A 74 16.60 -2.01 -4.17
C LYS A 74 16.04 -1.32 -5.41
N ASN A 75 15.37 -0.19 -5.23
CA ASN A 75 14.59 0.48 -6.27
C ASN A 75 13.64 -0.50 -6.97
N ALA A 76 12.95 -1.31 -6.19
CA ALA A 76 12.12 -2.41 -6.69
C ALA A 76 10.97 -2.71 -5.74
N ILE A 77 9.96 -3.41 -6.25
CA ILE A 77 8.89 -3.96 -5.43
C ILE A 77 9.35 -5.34 -4.96
N THR A 78 9.47 -5.52 -3.67
CA THR A 78 9.91 -6.77 -3.05
C THR A 78 8.79 -7.40 -2.23
N ASP A 79 9.05 -8.56 -1.64
CA ASP A 79 8.11 -9.22 -0.76
C ASP A 79 7.72 -8.35 0.44
N LYS A 80 8.59 -7.44 0.87
CA LYS A 80 8.26 -6.49 1.95
C LYS A 80 7.09 -5.59 1.57
N ASP A 81 7.06 -5.11 0.33
CA ASP A 81 5.99 -4.27 -0.17
C ASP A 81 4.69 -5.07 -0.31
N ILE A 82 4.78 -6.27 -0.84
CA ILE A 82 3.62 -7.14 -1.04
C ILE A 82 3.00 -7.52 0.31
N ASP A 83 3.82 -7.90 1.29
CA ASP A 83 3.34 -8.26 2.62
C ASP A 83 2.65 -7.08 3.31
N LEU A 84 3.23 -5.88 3.19
CA LEU A 84 2.62 -4.68 3.77
C LEU A 84 1.32 -4.32 3.04
N ALA A 85 1.28 -4.43 1.72
CA ALA A 85 0.07 -4.22 0.93
C ALA A 85 -1.06 -5.16 1.38
N ARG A 86 -0.74 -6.42 1.64
CA ARG A 86 -1.72 -7.41 2.13
C ARG A 86 -2.28 -7.01 3.50
N LYS A 87 -1.43 -6.54 4.40
CA LYS A 87 -1.88 -6.06 5.72
C LYS A 87 -2.79 -4.85 5.60
N ILE A 88 -2.46 -3.94 4.70
CA ILE A 88 -3.29 -2.76 4.44
C ILE A 88 -4.66 -3.18 3.88
N GLU A 89 -4.70 -4.11 2.93
CA GLU A 89 -5.97 -4.61 2.40
C GLU A 89 -6.81 -5.30 3.48
N ASN A 90 -6.20 -6.08 4.36
CA ASN A 90 -6.92 -6.70 5.47
C ASN A 90 -7.49 -5.65 6.43
N LEU A 91 -6.75 -4.58 6.68
CA LEU A 91 -7.26 -3.45 7.47
C LEU A 91 -8.48 -2.83 6.81
N ILE A 92 -8.42 -2.55 5.50
CA ILE A 92 -9.52 -1.94 4.77
C ILE A 92 -10.76 -2.83 4.83
N LEU A 93 -10.61 -4.14 4.63
CA LEU A 93 -11.72 -5.09 4.71
C LEU A 93 -12.36 -5.10 6.10
N SER A 94 -11.60 -4.86 7.16
CA SER A 94 -12.11 -4.84 8.54
C SER A 94 -12.93 -3.60 8.86
N LEU A 95 -12.86 -2.57 8.02
CA LEU A 95 -13.56 -1.30 8.24
C LEU A 95 -15.03 -1.33 7.79
N ASN A 96 -15.46 -2.38 7.16
CA ASN A 96 -16.84 -2.52 6.66
C ASN A 96 -17.74 -3.25 7.66
#